data_9297e5a6352e856bd31a5fc5323c4e12
#
_entry.id   9297e5a6352e856bd31a5fc5323c4e12
#
_cell.length_a   1.000
_cell.length_b   1.000
_cell.length_c   1.000
_cell.angle_alpha   90.00
_cell.angle_beta   90.00
_cell.angle_gamma   90.00
#
_symmetry.space_group_name_H-M   'P 1'
#
loop_
_entity.id
_entity.type
_entity.pdbx_description
1 polymer ?
#
loop_
_entity_poly.entity_id
_entity_poly.type
_entity_poly.pdbx_seq_one_letter_code
_entity_poly.pdbx_strand_id
1 'polypeptide(L)'
;VNPAPIAVALDAPDLETAARWATLVTPHVSTVKVGLELYLRYGPDVVASVRGASGVQVFLDLKLHDIPATVAGAARAVSRLKPAYLTVHATGGSAMIRAAAEAAPNTKIAAVTVLTSLAEGDLTSLGLAGP
;
A
#
# COMPACT_ATOMS: atom_id res chain seq x y z
N VAL A 1 4.65 20.33 17.09
CA VAL A 1 3.48 19.42 17.13
C VAL A 1 3.82 18.19 16.31
N ASN A 2 3.66 17.01 16.86
CA ASN A 2 3.88 15.78 16.10
C ASN A 2 2.78 15.61 15.05
N PRO A 3 3.12 15.15 13.82
CA PRO A 3 2.12 14.85 12.80
C PRO A 3 1.11 13.82 13.31
N ALA A 4 -0.16 13.98 12.95
CA ALA A 4 -1.19 13.02 13.32
C ALA A 4 -0.90 11.63 12.74
N PRO A 5 -1.20 10.52 13.45
CA PRO A 5 -1.01 9.16 12.95
C PRO A 5 -2.09 8.77 11.93
N ILE A 6 -2.13 9.52 10.84
CA ILE A 6 -3.11 9.39 9.75
C ILE A 6 -2.35 9.13 8.46
N ALA A 7 -2.88 8.24 7.61
CA ALA A 7 -2.45 8.04 6.24
C ALA A 7 -3.43 8.72 5.27
N VAL A 8 -2.96 9.71 4.53
CA VAL A 8 -3.76 10.39 3.51
C VAL A 8 -3.59 9.71 2.16
N ALA A 9 -4.70 9.29 1.53
CA ALA A 9 -4.69 8.73 0.20
C ALA A 9 -4.43 9.81 -0.85
N LEU A 10 -3.37 9.62 -1.64
CA LEU A 10 -3.01 10.49 -2.75
C LEU A 10 -3.57 9.94 -4.06
N ASP A 11 -4.89 9.91 -4.18
CA ASP A 11 -5.57 9.45 -5.39
C ASP A 11 -5.63 10.60 -6.42
N ALA A 12 -4.46 11.06 -6.82
CA ALA A 12 -4.26 12.21 -7.70
C ALA A 12 -4.27 11.79 -9.17
N PRO A 13 -4.65 12.70 -10.09
CA PRO A 13 -4.70 12.42 -11.51
C PRO A 13 -3.31 12.28 -12.17
N ASP A 14 -2.29 12.87 -11.56
CA ASP A 14 -0.92 12.90 -12.07
C ASP A 14 0.12 13.03 -10.95
N LEU A 15 1.39 12.82 -11.34
CA LEU A 15 2.52 12.81 -10.42
C LEU A 15 2.76 14.17 -9.76
N GLU A 16 2.63 15.26 -10.50
CA GLU A 16 2.84 16.61 -9.99
C GLU A 16 1.81 16.97 -8.93
N THR A 17 0.54 16.66 -9.19
CA THR A 17 -0.55 16.84 -8.24
C THR A 17 -0.36 15.99 -6.98
N ALA A 18 0.06 14.73 -7.13
CA ALA A 18 0.36 13.85 -6.00
C ALA A 18 1.48 14.43 -5.12
N ALA A 19 2.59 14.88 -5.72
CA ALA A 19 3.71 15.47 -5.01
C ALA A 19 3.31 16.77 -4.29
N ARG A 20 2.50 17.61 -4.95
CA ARG A 20 1.98 18.84 -4.35
C ARG A 20 1.07 18.55 -3.15
N TRP A 21 0.14 17.59 -3.29
CA TRP A 21 -0.73 17.20 -2.17
C TRP A 21 0.06 16.61 -1.01
N ALA A 22 1.06 15.77 -1.30
CA ALA A 22 1.95 15.23 -0.27
C ALA A 22 2.64 16.35 0.50
N THR A 23 3.17 17.36 -0.19
CA THR A 23 3.82 18.52 0.44
C THR A 23 2.86 19.29 1.35
N LEU A 24 1.61 19.47 0.92
CA LEU A 24 0.60 20.20 1.71
C LEU A 24 0.20 19.45 2.98
N VAL A 25 0.08 18.12 2.93
CA VAL A 25 -0.41 17.33 4.07
C VAL A 25 0.70 16.90 5.04
N THR A 26 1.93 16.77 4.57
CA THR A 26 3.06 16.27 5.36
C THR A 26 3.29 16.97 6.71
N PRO A 27 3.10 18.30 6.86
CA PRO A 27 3.23 18.93 8.17
C PRO A 27 2.20 18.44 9.20
N HIS A 28 1.12 17.84 8.76
CA HIS A 28 -0.04 17.50 9.59
C HIS A 28 -0.22 16.00 9.82
N VAL A 29 0.32 15.15 8.93
CA VAL A 29 0.12 13.69 8.97
C VAL A 29 1.43 12.93 8.88
N SER A 30 1.47 11.75 9.46
CA SER A 30 2.68 10.92 9.49
C SER A 30 2.92 10.14 8.20
N THR A 31 1.87 9.92 7.40
CA THR A 31 1.90 8.96 6.29
C THR A 31 1.09 9.46 5.09
N VAL A 32 1.58 9.19 3.90
CA VAL A 32 0.83 9.33 2.65
C VAL A 32 0.70 7.96 1.99
N LYS A 33 -0.45 7.69 1.38
CA LYS A 33 -0.73 6.42 0.71
C LYS A 33 -0.68 6.60 -0.81
N VAL A 34 0.11 5.75 -1.46
CA VAL A 34 0.16 5.60 -2.92
C VAL A 34 -0.58 4.33 -3.31
N GLY A 35 -1.64 4.47 -4.08
CA GLY A 35 -2.47 3.37 -4.54
C GLY A 35 -2.04 2.80 -5.89
N LEU A 36 -2.78 1.77 -6.34
CA LEU A 36 -2.49 1.02 -7.56
C LEU A 36 -2.41 1.89 -8.80
N GLU A 37 -3.39 2.75 -9.03
CA GLU A 37 -3.46 3.56 -10.26
C GLU A 37 -2.22 4.43 -10.43
N LEU A 38 -1.87 5.16 -9.37
CA LEU A 38 -0.75 6.08 -9.39
C LEU A 38 0.58 5.32 -9.56
N TYR A 39 0.73 4.19 -8.86
CA TYR A 39 1.93 3.36 -8.96
C TYR A 39 2.08 2.70 -10.33
N LEU A 40 1.00 2.16 -10.90
CA LEU A 40 1.04 1.55 -12.23
C LEU A 40 1.30 2.57 -13.34
N ARG A 41 0.85 3.81 -13.16
CA ARG A 41 1.06 4.88 -14.14
C ARG A 41 2.49 5.42 -14.13
N TYR A 42 3.10 5.57 -12.95
CA TYR A 42 4.40 6.25 -12.79
C TYR A 42 5.52 5.37 -12.23
N GLY A 43 5.20 4.14 -11.82
CA GLY A 43 6.19 3.23 -11.27
C GLY A 43 6.82 3.72 -9.95
N PRO A 44 8.06 3.27 -9.68
CA PRO A 44 8.77 3.60 -8.43
C PRO A 44 8.99 5.10 -8.18
N ASP A 45 9.03 5.90 -9.24
CA ASP A 45 9.30 7.34 -9.15
C ASP A 45 8.25 8.08 -8.33
N VAL A 46 7.01 7.57 -8.29
CA VAL A 46 5.96 8.17 -7.47
C VAL A 46 6.32 8.19 -5.99
N VAL A 47 7.00 7.15 -5.50
CA VAL A 47 7.39 7.06 -4.08
C VAL A 47 8.41 8.14 -3.72
N ALA A 48 9.41 8.35 -4.58
CA ALA A 48 10.39 9.42 -4.40
C ALA A 48 9.73 10.81 -4.45
N SER A 49 8.84 11.01 -5.42
CA SER A 49 8.15 12.29 -5.63
C SER A 49 7.27 12.69 -4.45
N VAL A 50 6.45 11.76 -3.91
CA VAL A 50 5.56 12.06 -2.78
C VAL A 50 6.30 12.17 -1.46
N ARG A 51 7.42 11.46 -1.30
CA ARG A 51 8.26 11.57 -0.10
C ARG A 51 8.96 12.92 -0.04
N GLY A 52 9.45 13.41 -1.17
CA GLY A 52 10.14 14.69 -1.27
C GLY A 52 11.24 14.87 -0.22
N ALA A 53 11.48 16.10 0.19
CA ALA A 53 12.44 16.43 1.23
C ALA A 53 11.90 16.21 2.65
N SER A 54 10.61 15.98 2.83
CA SER A 54 9.96 15.90 4.14
C SER A 54 10.24 14.61 4.89
N GLY A 55 10.56 13.52 4.16
CA GLY A 55 10.76 12.20 4.75
C GLY A 55 9.47 11.54 5.26
N VAL A 56 8.28 12.00 4.83
CA VAL A 56 6.99 11.41 5.20
C VAL A 56 6.98 9.91 4.93
N GLN A 57 6.33 9.14 5.80
CA GLN A 57 6.18 7.70 5.58
C GLN A 57 5.28 7.43 4.37
N VAL A 58 5.64 6.44 3.58
CA VAL A 58 4.84 6.02 2.43
C VAL A 58 4.18 4.68 2.71
N PHE A 59 2.87 4.66 2.57
CA PHE A 59 2.04 3.46 2.57
C PHE A 59 1.80 3.05 1.10
N LEU A 60 2.40 1.95 0.67
CA LEU A 60 2.28 1.45 -0.69
C LEU A 60 1.13 0.44 -0.77
N ASP A 61 0.01 0.88 -1.34
CA ASP A 61 -1.24 0.11 -1.36
C ASP A 61 -1.43 -0.60 -2.70
N LEU A 62 -0.71 -1.73 -2.87
CA LEU A 62 -0.70 -2.51 -4.10
C LEU A 62 -1.58 -3.76 -4.05
N LYS A 63 -1.99 -4.19 -2.85
CA LYS A 63 -2.83 -5.38 -2.61
C LYS A 63 -2.34 -6.61 -3.35
N LEU A 64 -1.05 -6.96 -3.16
CA LEU A 64 -0.44 -8.10 -3.83
C LEU A 64 -1.20 -9.39 -3.53
N HIS A 65 -1.49 -10.15 -4.58
CA HIS A 65 -2.24 -11.40 -4.47
C HIS A 65 -1.80 -12.34 -5.59
N ASP A 66 -0.90 -13.25 -5.28
CA ASP A 66 -0.34 -14.23 -6.22
C ASP A 66 0.24 -15.40 -5.42
N ILE A 67 0.83 -16.37 -6.08
CA ILE A 67 1.56 -17.45 -5.41
C ILE A 67 2.71 -16.88 -4.57
N PRO A 68 3.12 -17.56 -3.47
CA PRO A 68 4.11 -17.02 -2.53
C PRO A 68 5.42 -16.55 -3.18
N ALA A 69 5.94 -17.28 -4.15
CA ALA A 69 7.19 -16.91 -4.83
C ALA A 69 7.09 -15.58 -5.60
N THR A 70 5.96 -15.35 -6.29
CA THR A 70 5.71 -14.10 -7.03
C THR A 70 5.54 -12.93 -6.08
N VAL A 71 4.78 -13.11 -5.00
CA VAL A 71 4.57 -12.06 -3.99
C VAL A 71 5.88 -11.72 -3.27
N ALA A 72 6.72 -12.71 -2.95
CA ALA A 72 8.05 -12.46 -2.40
C ALA A 72 8.93 -11.64 -3.35
N GLY A 73 8.89 -11.94 -4.65
CA GLY A 73 9.61 -11.17 -5.67
C GLY A 73 9.13 -9.73 -5.75
N ALA A 74 7.81 -9.51 -5.76
CA ALA A 74 7.20 -8.19 -5.78
C ALA A 74 7.52 -7.39 -4.50
N ALA A 75 7.39 -8.00 -3.32
CA ALA A 75 7.72 -7.38 -2.04
C ALA A 75 9.19 -6.98 -1.98
N ARG A 76 10.11 -7.83 -2.44
CA ARG A 76 11.53 -7.52 -2.53
C ARG A 76 11.83 -6.36 -3.47
N ALA A 77 11.15 -6.29 -4.60
CA ALA A 77 11.31 -5.20 -5.55
C ALA A 77 10.92 -3.86 -4.94
N VAL A 78 9.76 -3.78 -4.28
CA VAL A 78 9.28 -2.54 -3.66
C VAL A 78 9.96 -2.21 -2.34
N SER A 79 10.56 -3.18 -1.64
CA SER A 79 11.29 -2.94 -0.39
C SER A 79 12.44 -1.96 -0.55
N ARG A 80 13.03 -1.89 -1.74
CA ARG A 80 14.10 -0.93 -2.10
C ARG A 80 13.62 0.52 -2.01
N LEU A 81 12.33 0.75 -2.15
CA LEU A 81 11.70 2.07 -2.02
C LEU A 81 11.47 2.45 -0.56
N LYS A 82 11.74 1.54 0.37
CA LYS A 82 11.58 1.70 1.82
C LYS A 82 10.18 2.20 2.20
N PRO A 83 9.09 1.55 1.76
CA PRO A 83 7.76 1.91 2.23
C PRO A 83 7.61 1.51 3.69
N ALA A 84 6.85 2.29 4.47
CA ALA A 84 6.52 1.93 5.84
C ALA A 84 5.52 0.77 5.89
N TYR A 85 4.60 0.74 4.90
CA TYR A 85 3.55 -0.27 4.76
C TYR A 85 3.45 -0.75 3.32
N LEU A 86 3.14 -2.03 3.15
CA LEU A 86 2.79 -2.66 1.87
C LEU A 86 1.56 -3.55 2.08
N THR A 87 0.56 -3.43 1.23
CA THR A 87 -0.63 -4.27 1.32
C THR A 87 -0.52 -5.54 0.49
N VAL A 88 -1.10 -6.60 1.04
CA VAL A 88 -1.36 -7.87 0.37
C VAL A 88 -2.81 -8.28 0.64
N HIS A 89 -3.38 -9.23 -0.10
CA HIS A 89 -4.68 -9.80 0.24
C HIS A 89 -4.56 -10.93 1.27
N ALA A 90 -5.35 -10.89 2.33
CA ALA A 90 -5.41 -11.95 3.34
C ALA A 90 -5.83 -13.31 2.76
N THR A 91 -6.71 -13.30 1.77
CA THR A 91 -7.19 -14.51 1.06
C THR A 91 -6.11 -15.22 0.26
N GLY A 92 -4.93 -14.61 0.07
CA GLY A 92 -3.75 -15.29 -0.48
C GLY A 92 -3.16 -16.37 0.43
N GLY A 93 -3.58 -16.41 1.69
CA GLY A 93 -3.16 -17.42 2.66
C GLY A 93 -1.89 -17.09 3.42
N SER A 94 -1.65 -17.81 4.50
CA SER A 94 -0.54 -17.56 5.44
C SER A 94 0.85 -17.70 4.80
N ALA A 95 1.01 -18.63 3.86
CA ALA A 95 2.27 -18.82 3.15
C ALA A 95 2.65 -17.61 2.30
N MET A 96 1.67 -17.02 1.59
CA MET A 96 1.87 -15.82 0.78
C MET A 96 2.20 -14.60 1.66
N ILE A 97 1.47 -14.40 2.74
CA ILE A 97 1.70 -13.28 3.66
C ILE A 97 3.09 -13.36 4.30
N ARG A 98 3.48 -14.57 4.73
CA ARG A 98 4.82 -14.81 5.29
C ARG A 98 5.91 -14.54 4.28
N ALA A 99 5.75 -15.00 3.04
CA ALA A 99 6.71 -14.75 1.96
C ALA A 99 6.89 -13.24 1.69
N ALA A 100 5.81 -12.45 1.73
CA ALA A 100 5.89 -11.00 1.63
C ALA A 100 6.69 -10.38 2.80
N ALA A 101 6.39 -10.78 4.03
CA ALA A 101 7.02 -10.25 5.23
C ALA A 101 8.54 -10.57 5.28
N GLU A 102 8.91 -11.80 4.94
CA GLU A 102 10.33 -12.21 4.88
C GLU A 102 11.10 -11.48 3.77
N ALA A 103 10.45 -11.20 2.63
CA ALA A 103 11.06 -10.49 1.51
C ALA A 103 11.21 -8.97 1.74
N ALA A 104 10.44 -8.40 2.65
CA ALA A 104 10.46 -6.97 2.98
C ALA A 104 10.52 -6.74 4.50
N PRO A 105 11.61 -7.14 5.20
CA PRO A 105 11.66 -7.21 6.65
C PRO A 105 11.55 -5.85 7.37
N ASN A 106 11.81 -4.75 6.67
CA ASN A 106 11.71 -3.39 7.21
C ASN A 106 10.39 -2.69 6.84
N THR A 107 9.46 -3.42 6.21
CA THR A 107 8.15 -2.93 5.79
C THR A 107 7.06 -3.68 6.53
N LYS A 108 6.09 -2.97 7.09
CA LYS A 108 4.93 -3.61 7.70
C LYS A 108 3.99 -4.12 6.62
N ILE A 109 3.70 -5.41 6.64
CA ILE A 109 2.73 -6.01 5.72
C ILE A 109 1.34 -5.87 6.31
N ALA A 110 0.45 -5.22 5.56
CA ALA A 110 -0.95 -5.06 5.93
C ALA A 110 -1.81 -5.99 5.05
N ALA A 111 -2.41 -7.00 5.66
CA ALA A 111 -3.26 -7.97 4.96
C ALA A 111 -4.70 -7.46 4.89
N VAL A 112 -5.15 -7.11 3.68
CA VAL A 112 -6.52 -6.68 3.40
C VAL A 112 -7.44 -7.90 3.48
N THR A 113 -8.43 -7.84 4.35
CA THR A 113 -9.39 -8.93 4.59
C THR A 113 -10.55 -8.89 3.59
N VAL A 114 -11.31 -7.81 3.61
CA VAL A 114 -12.47 -7.58 2.72
C VAL A 114 -12.35 -6.17 2.14
N LEU A 115 -12.55 -6.07 0.84
CA LEU A 115 -12.61 -4.76 0.18
C LEU A 115 -13.86 -4.01 0.63
N THR A 116 -13.75 -2.74 0.94
CA THR A 116 -14.86 -1.91 1.45
C THR A 116 -15.98 -1.69 0.43
N SER A 117 -15.75 -2.00 -0.84
CA SER A 117 -16.74 -1.96 -1.92
C SER A 117 -17.65 -3.18 -1.95
N LEU A 118 -17.29 -4.28 -1.26
CA LEU A 118 -18.07 -5.52 -1.26
C LEU A 118 -19.25 -5.42 -0.29
N ALA A 119 -20.42 -5.81 -0.76
CA ALA A 119 -21.64 -5.97 0.03
C ALA A 119 -21.84 -7.43 0.43
N GLU A 120 -22.83 -7.71 1.29
CA GLU A 120 -23.12 -9.04 1.80
C GLU A 120 -23.38 -10.06 0.68
N GLY A 121 -24.10 -9.67 -0.38
CA GLY A 121 -24.37 -10.54 -1.55
C GLY A 121 -23.09 -10.90 -2.32
N ASP A 122 -22.12 -10.00 -2.39
CA ASP A 122 -20.82 -10.28 -3.01
C ASP A 122 -20.02 -11.28 -2.19
N LEU A 123 -20.01 -11.12 -0.86
CA LEU A 123 -19.33 -12.05 0.05
C LEU A 123 -19.91 -13.45 -0.05
N THR A 124 -21.23 -13.57 -0.12
CA THR A 124 -21.92 -14.84 -0.31
C THR A 124 -21.52 -15.49 -1.64
N SER A 125 -21.53 -14.75 -2.73
CA SER A 125 -21.16 -15.26 -4.06
C SER A 125 -19.70 -15.71 -4.16
N LEU A 126 -18.82 -15.10 -3.36
CA LEU A 126 -17.40 -15.47 -3.25
C LEU A 126 -17.15 -16.62 -2.25
N GLY A 127 -18.18 -17.12 -1.57
CA GLY A 127 -18.02 -18.12 -0.52
C GLY A 127 -17.34 -17.60 0.75
N LEU A 128 -17.34 -16.30 0.96
CA LEU A 128 -16.74 -15.61 2.11
C LEU A 128 -17.77 -15.22 3.18
N ALA A 129 -19.03 -15.58 3.00
CA ALA A 129 -20.05 -15.35 4.01
C ALA A 129 -19.72 -16.19 5.26
N GLY A 130 -19.74 -15.53 6.42
CA GLY A 130 -19.62 -16.22 7.69
C GLY A 130 -20.83 -17.13 7.98
N PRO A 131 -20.73 -18.00 8.98
CA PRO A 131 -21.85 -18.83 9.42
C PRO A 131 -23.01 -17.98 9.94
#